data_45727e07f1b4d1cb263d0db12e8643b6
#
_entry.id   45727e07f1b4d1cb263d0db12e8643b6
#
_cell.length_a   1.000
_cell.length_b   1.000
_cell.length_c   1.000
_cell.angle_alpha   90.00
_cell.angle_beta   90.00
_cell.angle_gamma   90.00
#
_symmetry.space_group_name_H-M   'P 1'
#
loop_
_entity.id
_entity.type
_entity.pdbx_description
1 polymer ?
#
loop_
_entity_poly.entity_id
_entity_poly.type
_entity_poly.pdbx_seq_one_letter_code
_entity_poly.pdbx_strand_id
1 'polypeptide(L)'
;MNKKEYLRSWAETYKNDLTNNIMPFWLNHGWDKENGGIYTCLDRDGSLMDTTKSVWFQGRWAFICAFAYNNVEKNQEWLEASKSAIDFIEKYCFDKDGHMYFEVTAEGKPLRKRRYVFSETFAAIAFAEYSLATGDKHYAERALQVFHDAQRFLSTPGFLPAKYEPT
;
A
#
# COMPACT_ATOMS: atom_id res chain seq x y z
N MET A 1 -14.70 35.84 -6.37
CA MET A 1 -14.69 34.40 -6.66
C MET A 1 -15.83 33.77 -5.87
N ASN A 2 -16.76 33.10 -6.53
CA ASN A 2 -17.85 32.41 -5.84
C ASN A 2 -17.34 31.06 -5.26
N LYS A 3 -18.13 30.41 -4.38
CA LYS A 3 -17.75 29.17 -3.71
C LYS A 3 -17.39 28.04 -4.69
N LYS A 4 -18.08 27.95 -5.81
CA LYS A 4 -17.84 26.91 -6.84
C LYS A 4 -16.51 27.12 -7.57
N GLU A 5 -16.18 28.35 -7.91
CA GLU A 5 -14.90 28.74 -8.51
C GLU A 5 -13.74 28.47 -7.56
N TYR A 6 -13.91 28.84 -6.26
CA TYR A 6 -12.94 28.57 -5.21
C TYR A 6 -12.66 27.07 -5.06
N LEU A 7 -13.70 26.23 -4.97
CA LEU A 7 -13.52 24.78 -4.84
C LEU A 7 -12.87 24.16 -6.08
N ARG A 8 -13.21 24.64 -7.29
CA ARG A 8 -12.57 24.19 -8.52
C ARG A 8 -11.09 24.55 -8.56
N SER A 9 -10.71 25.77 -8.19
CA SER A 9 -9.32 26.17 -8.19
C SER A 9 -8.47 25.31 -7.26
N TRP A 10 -9.00 24.93 -6.08
CA TRP A 10 -8.30 24.01 -5.18
C TRP A 10 -8.25 22.58 -5.70
N ALA A 11 -9.31 22.10 -6.33
CA ALA A 11 -9.30 20.78 -6.96
C ALA A 11 -8.21 20.67 -8.02
N GLU A 12 -8.07 21.69 -8.89
CA GLU A 12 -7.00 21.77 -9.89
C GLU A 12 -5.61 21.85 -9.23
N THR A 13 -5.46 22.65 -8.17
CA THR A 13 -4.20 22.76 -7.42
C THR A 13 -3.77 21.41 -6.87
N TYR A 14 -4.66 20.69 -6.19
CA TYR A 14 -4.35 19.38 -5.61
C TYR A 14 -4.11 18.31 -6.68
N LYS A 15 -4.86 18.35 -7.77
CA LYS A 15 -4.63 17.45 -8.90
C LYS A 15 -3.24 17.67 -9.49
N ASN A 16 -2.88 18.92 -9.76
CA ASN A 16 -1.58 19.27 -10.32
C ASN A 16 -0.43 18.90 -9.38
N ASP A 17 -0.59 19.11 -8.07
CA ASP A 17 0.41 18.72 -7.08
C ASP A 17 0.59 17.19 -7.03
N LEU A 18 -0.50 16.44 -7.02
CA LEU A 18 -0.45 14.98 -7.09
C LEU A 18 0.29 14.49 -8.35
N THR A 19 -0.10 14.99 -9.53
CA THR A 19 0.39 14.47 -10.81
C THR A 19 1.79 14.94 -11.17
N ASN A 20 2.18 16.15 -10.76
CA ASN A 20 3.44 16.76 -11.19
C ASN A 20 4.53 16.79 -10.10
N ASN A 21 4.16 16.58 -8.83
CA ASN A 21 5.12 16.61 -7.72
C ASN A 21 5.12 15.30 -6.94
N ILE A 22 3.98 14.90 -6.36
CA ILE A 22 3.92 13.77 -5.41
C ILE A 22 4.18 12.43 -6.10
N MET A 23 3.43 12.11 -7.16
CA MET A 23 3.60 10.84 -7.85
C MET A 23 4.97 10.72 -8.52
N PRO A 24 5.50 11.72 -9.25
CA PRO A 24 6.84 11.67 -9.80
C PRO A 24 7.94 11.51 -8.74
N PHE A 25 7.82 12.19 -7.59
CA PHE A 25 8.78 12.04 -6.51
C PHE A 25 8.89 10.58 -6.05
N TRP A 26 7.76 9.94 -5.73
CA TRP A 26 7.75 8.57 -5.24
C TRP A 26 8.09 7.54 -6.30
N LEU A 27 7.70 7.75 -7.57
CA LEU A 27 8.08 6.88 -8.68
C LEU A 27 9.58 6.91 -8.96
N ASN A 28 10.21 8.08 -8.84
CA ASN A 28 11.63 8.24 -9.12
C ASN A 28 12.54 7.83 -7.97
N HIS A 29 12.10 8.00 -6.72
CA HIS A 29 12.95 7.83 -5.53
C HIS A 29 12.53 6.66 -4.63
N GLY A 30 11.23 6.38 -4.55
CA GLY A 30 10.70 5.36 -3.65
C GLY A 30 10.55 3.99 -4.28
N TRP A 31 10.26 3.90 -5.57
CA TRP A 31 10.03 2.61 -6.22
C TRP A 31 11.30 1.77 -6.29
N ASP A 32 11.30 0.63 -5.58
CA ASP A 32 12.39 -0.36 -5.67
C ASP A 32 12.18 -1.22 -6.92
N LYS A 33 12.88 -0.87 -8.00
CA LYS A 33 12.80 -1.58 -9.28
C LYS A 33 13.59 -2.89 -9.30
N GLU A 34 14.45 -3.12 -8.30
CA GLU A 34 15.25 -4.34 -8.17
C GLU A 34 14.47 -5.45 -7.46
N ASN A 35 13.93 -5.14 -6.27
CA ASN A 35 13.26 -6.14 -5.43
C ASN A 35 11.72 -6.04 -5.48
N GLY A 36 11.19 -4.98 -6.08
CA GLY A 36 9.77 -4.68 -6.11
C GLY A 36 9.26 -3.93 -4.87
N GLY A 37 8.06 -3.39 -4.97
CA GLY A 37 7.48 -2.58 -3.92
C GLY A 37 8.08 -1.19 -3.80
N ILE A 38 7.95 -0.57 -2.62
CA ILE A 38 8.39 0.80 -2.38
C ILE A 38 9.25 0.89 -1.12
N TYR A 39 10.33 1.68 -1.17
CA TYR A 39 11.04 2.14 0.01
C TYR A 39 10.16 3.12 0.81
N THR A 40 10.21 3.05 2.12
CA THR A 40 9.31 3.78 3.00
C THR A 40 9.98 4.90 3.80
N CYS A 41 11.30 5.02 3.68
CA CYS A 41 12.09 6.00 4.41
C CYS A 41 13.05 6.74 3.47
N LEU A 42 12.60 7.88 2.97
CA LEU A 42 13.35 8.79 2.10
C LEU A 42 13.57 10.13 2.80
N ASP A 43 14.68 10.80 2.50
CA ASP A 43 14.86 12.20 2.87
C ASP A 43 14.10 13.12 1.90
N ARG A 44 14.07 14.40 2.19
CA ARG A 44 13.32 15.44 1.44
C ARG A 44 13.77 15.57 -0.02
N ASP A 45 15.03 15.29 -0.30
CA ASP A 45 15.62 15.31 -1.65
C ASP A 45 15.41 13.99 -2.41
N GLY A 46 14.78 12.98 -1.77
CA GLY A 46 14.55 11.65 -2.32
C GLY A 46 15.69 10.66 -2.07
N SER A 47 16.74 11.04 -1.34
CA SER A 47 17.79 10.10 -0.94
C SER A 47 17.26 9.03 0.01
N LEU A 48 17.70 7.79 -0.20
CA LEU A 48 17.28 6.64 0.59
C LEU A 48 17.95 6.66 1.96
N MET A 49 17.15 6.71 3.03
CA MET A 49 17.64 6.72 4.41
C MET A 49 17.66 5.31 5.03
N ASP A 50 16.72 4.46 4.65
CA ASP A 50 16.59 3.09 5.16
C ASP A 50 15.99 2.19 4.07
N THR A 51 16.54 0.99 3.94
CA THR A 51 16.11 0.00 2.94
C THR A 51 15.00 -0.93 3.45
N THR A 52 14.69 -0.90 4.75
CA THR A 52 13.58 -1.69 5.29
C THR A 52 12.24 -1.22 4.75
N LYS A 53 11.34 -2.17 4.55
CA LYS A 53 10.02 -1.91 3.98
C LYS A 53 8.94 -2.17 5.00
N SER A 54 8.23 -1.11 5.36
CA SER A 54 6.99 -1.22 6.13
C SER A 54 5.89 -1.84 5.27
N VAL A 55 5.33 -2.97 5.70
CA VAL A 55 4.39 -3.77 4.90
C VAL A 55 3.09 -3.03 4.63
N TRP A 56 2.54 -2.33 5.63
CA TRP A 56 1.32 -1.55 5.43
C TRP A 56 1.49 -0.38 4.44
N PHE A 57 2.71 0.14 4.29
CA PHE A 57 3.03 1.15 3.26
C PHE A 57 3.05 0.55 1.86
N GLN A 58 3.43 -0.72 1.70
CA GLN A 58 3.32 -1.40 0.40
C GLN A 58 1.87 -1.41 -0.07
N GLY A 59 0.94 -1.79 0.81
CA GLY A 59 -0.50 -1.76 0.50
C GLY A 59 -1.01 -0.34 0.23
N ARG A 60 -0.61 0.66 1.02
CA ARG A 60 -1.00 2.06 0.77
C ARG A 60 -0.50 2.57 -0.57
N TRP A 61 0.75 2.29 -0.91
CA TRP A 61 1.32 2.69 -2.19
C TRP A 61 0.60 2.03 -3.37
N ALA A 62 0.42 0.71 -3.31
CA ALA A 62 -0.33 -0.02 -4.33
C ALA A 62 -1.74 0.53 -4.52
N PHE A 63 -2.45 0.81 -3.41
CA PHE A 63 -3.77 1.42 -3.42
C PHE A 63 -3.75 2.80 -4.09
N ILE A 64 -2.86 3.70 -3.66
CA ILE A 64 -2.81 5.08 -4.19
C ILE A 64 -2.50 5.08 -5.69
N CYS A 65 -1.58 4.26 -6.15
CA CYS A 65 -1.26 4.15 -7.58
C CYS A 65 -2.45 3.64 -8.41
N ALA A 66 -3.12 2.57 -7.96
CA ALA A 66 -4.31 2.06 -8.65
C ALA A 66 -5.49 3.05 -8.58
N PHE A 67 -5.70 3.69 -7.43
CA PHE A 67 -6.75 4.69 -7.25
C PHE A 67 -6.53 5.93 -8.14
N ALA A 68 -5.30 6.42 -8.20
CA ALA A 68 -4.95 7.53 -9.09
C ALA A 68 -5.17 7.15 -10.56
N TYR A 69 -4.77 5.93 -10.95
CA TYR A 69 -5.06 5.39 -12.28
C TYR A 69 -6.56 5.33 -12.58
N ASN A 70 -7.37 4.90 -11.62
CA ASN A 70 -8.82 4.78 -11.83
C ASN A 70 -9.55 6.12 -11.89
N ASN A 71 -9.11 7.10 -11.09
CA ASN A 71 -9.92 8.29 -10.79
C ASN A 71 -9.30 9.62 -11.25
N VAL A 72 -7.99 9.65 -11.54
CA VAL A 72 -7.29 10.90 -11.91
C VAL A 72 -6.84 10.87 -13.36
N GLU A 73 -6.02 9.86 -13.73
CA GLU A 73 -5.48 9.72 -15.08
C GLU A 73 -5.07 8.27 -15.34
N LYS A 74 -5.34 7.76 -16.55
CA LYS A 74 -4.94 6.41 -16.99
C LYS A 74 -3.45 6.34 -17.30
N ASN A 75 -2.61 6.59 -16.30
CA ASN A 75 -1.16 6.53 -16.40
C ASN A 75 -0.66 5.11 -16.16
N GLN A 76 -0.06 4.51 -17.17
CA GLN A 76 0.39 3.11 -17.14
C GLN A 76 1.50 2.87 -16.10
N GLU A 77 2.40 3.83 -15.90
CA GLU A 77 3.46 3.73 -14.91
C GLU A 77 2.91 3.61 -13.47
N TRP A 78 1.79 4.28 -13.17
CA TRP A 78 1.13 4.14 -11.88
C TRP A 78 0.57 2.73 -11.67
N LEU A 79 -0.01 2.16 -12.72
CA LEU A 79 -0.54 0.79 -12.65
C LEU A 79 0.58 -0.23 -12.48
N GLU A 80 1.72 -0.05 -13.15
CA GLU A 80 2.91 -0.88 -13.00
C GLU A 80 3.53 -0.77 -11.59
N ALA A 81 3.60 0.43 -11.04
CA ALA A 81 4.06 0.65 -9.67
C ALA A 81 3.14 -0.01 -8.64
N SER A 82 1.81 0.07 -8.86
CA SER A 82 0.82 -0.67 -8.05
C SER A 82 1.05 -2.17 -8.13
N LYS A 83 1.23 -2.71 -9.34
CA LYS A 83 1.48 -4.14 -9.56
C LYS A 83 2.75 -4.60 -8.87
N SER A 84 3.83 -3.85 -8.99
CA SER A 84 5.10 -4.15 -8.33
C SER A 84 4.95 -4.28 -6.81
N ALA A 85 4.20 -3.40 -6.18
CA ALA A 85 3.95 -3.47 -4.74
C ALA A 85 3.00 -4.64 -4.37
N ILE A 86 2.00 -4.93 -5.19
CA ILE A 86 1.12 -6.10 -5.03
C ILE A 86 1.91 -7.40 -5.10
N ASP A 87 2.79 -7.54 -6.09
CA ASP A 87 3.64 -8.73 -6.23
C ASP A 87 4.60 -8.90 -5.05
N PHE A 88 5.15 -7.80 -4.56
CA PHE A 88 5.97 -7.81 -3.36
C PHE A 88 5.18 -8.25 -2.13
N ILE A 89 3.96 -7.74 -1.95
CA ILE A 89 3.06 -8.14 -0.87
C ILE A 89 2.77 -9.64 -0.92
N GLU A 90 2.34 -10.15 -2.07
CA GLU A 90 2.00 -11.56 -2.24
C GLU A 90 3.18 -12.48 -1.95
N LYS A 91 4.36 -12.10 -2.40
CA LYS A 91 5.54 -12.96 -2.32
C LYS A 91 6.19 -12.97 -0.95
N TYR A 92 6.15 -11.83 -0.22
CA TYR A 92 7.03 -11.64 0.94
C TYR A 92 6.34 -11.21 2.23
N CYS A 93 5.11 -10.70 2.16
CA CYS A 93 4.54 -10.00 3.30
C CYS A 93 3.62 -10.86 4.18
N PHE A 94 3.28 -12.07 3.76
CA PHE A 94 2.47 -13.01 4.54
C PHE A 94 3.34 -14.04 5.27
N ASP A 95 3.01 -14.30 6.53
CA ASP A 95 3.57 -15.41 7.29
C ASP A 95 2.75 -16.69 7.05
N LYS A 96 3.25 -17.82 7.52
CA LYS A 96 2.65 -19.16 7.36
C LYS A 96 1.24 -19.29 7.95
N ASP A 97 0.91 -18.47 8.95
CA ASP A 97 -0.43 -18.42 9.58
C ASP A 97 -1.42 -17.51 8.83
N GLY A 98 -0.96 -16.87 7.74
CA GLY A 98 -1.73 -15.93 6.93
C GLY A 98 -1.74 -14.50 7.48
N HIS A 99 -1.19 -14.26 8.68
CA HIS A 99 -1.03 -12.93 9.24
C HIS A 99 0.19 -12.24 8.64
N MET A 100 0.05 -10.96 8.28
CA MET A 100 1.11 -10.22 7.61
C MET A 100 2.19 -9.73 8.58
N TYR A 101 3.40 -9.63 8.06
CA TYR A 101 4.48 -8.93 8.75
C TYR A 101 4.17 -7.43 8.86
N PHE A 102 4.82 -6.79 9.82
CA PHE A 102 4.82 -5.32 9.95
C PHE A 102 5.94 -4.70 9.11
N GLU A 103 7.10 -5.36 9.07
CA GLU A 103 8.32 -4.87 8.45
C GLU A 103 9.15 -6.02 7.90
N VAL A 104 9.73 -5.81 6.71
CA VAL A 104 10.61 -6.74 6.01
C VAL A 104 11.85 -6.01 5.48
N THR A 105 12.93 -6.74 5.11
CA THR A 105 14.07 -6.16 4.39
C THR A 105 13.68 -5.74 2.98
N ALA A 106 14.59 -5.08 2.26
CA ALA A 106 14.41 -4.75 0.86
C ALA A 106 14.06 -5.99 0.02
N GLU A 107 14.72 -7.13 0.27
CA GLU A 107 14.54 -8.41 -0.41
C GLU A 107 13.36 -9.23 0.12
N GLY A 108 12.60 -8.70 1.09
CA GLY A 108 11.42 -9.34 1.64
C GLY A 108 11.66 -10.33 2.80
N LYS A 109 12.86 -10.33 3.43
CA LYS A 109 13.08 -11.16 4.64
C LYS A 109 12.36 -10.56 5.84
N PRO A 110 11.62 -11.37 6.62
CA PRO A 110 10.89 -10.89 7.78
C PRO A 110 11.79 -10.24 8.84
N LEU A 111 11.41 -9.05 9.32
CA LEU A 111 12.07 -8.35 10.41
C LEU A 111 11.19 -8.25 11.65
N ARG A 112 9.91 -7.96 11.45
CA ARG A 112 8.99 -7.70 12.56
C ARG A 112 7.57 -8.13 12.22
N LYS A 113 6.91 -8.74 13.19
CA LYS A 113 5.47 -9.03 13.19
C LYS A 113 4.80 -8.27 14.34
N ARG A 114 3.61 -7.76 14.09
CA ARG A 114 2.84 -6.98 15.07
C ARG A 114 1.48 -7.61 15.32
N ARG A 115 0.85 -7.25 16.45
CA ARG A 115 -0.49 -7.67 16.87
C ARG A 115 -1.65 -6.95 16.16
N TYR A 116 -1.36 -6.13 15.15
CA TYR A 116 -2.35 -5.35 14.44
C TYR A 116 -2.56 -5.92 13.05
N VAL A 117 -3.77 -5.75 12.54
CA VAL A 117 -4.18 -6.15 11.18
C VAL A 117 -4.14 -4.98 10.18
N PHE A 118 -3.34 -3.96 10.45
CA PHE A 118 -3.24 -2.80 9.54
C PHE A 118 -2.61 -3.16 8.20
N SER A 119 -1.65 -4.07 8.18
CA SER A 119 -1.05 -4.55 6.94
C SER A 119 -2.09 -5.21 6.06
N GLU A 120 -2.91 -6.09 6.65
CA GLU A 120 -4.01 -6.78 5.97
C GLU A 120 -5.06 -5.81 5.44
N THR A 121 -5.44 -4.78 6.20
CA THR A 121 -6.43 -3.81 5.75
C THR A 121 -5.95 -3.03 4.54
N PHE A 122 -4.68 -2.61 4.53
CA PHE A 122 -4.10 -1.92 3.38
C PHE A 122 -3.87 -2.84 2.18
N ALA A 123 -3.50 -4.10 2.40
CA ALA A 123 -3.40 -5.08 1.33
C ALA A 123 -4.77 -5.36 0.69
N ALA A 124 -5.82 -5.54 1.50
CA ALA A 124 -7.17 -5.78 1.00
C ALA A 124 -7.68 -4.64 0.10
N ILE A 125 -7.51 -3.37 0.52
CA ILE A 125 -7.94 -2.24 -0.33
C ILE A 125 -7.07 -2.09 -1.58
N ALA A 126 -5.78 -2.44 -1.50
CA ALA A 126 -4.89 -2.41 -2.66
C ALA A 126 -5.30 -3.43 -3.72
N PHE A 127 -5.55 -4.68 -3.32
CA PHE A 127 -6.03 -5.73 -4.21
C PHE A 127 -7.38 -5.36 -4.83
N ALA A 128 -8.32 -4.84 -4.03
CA ALA A 128 -9.63 -4.42 -4.53
C ALA A 128 -9.50 -3.31 -5.59
N GLU A 129 -8.73 -2.27 -5.32
CA GLU A 129 -8.56 -1.14 -6.24
C GLU A 129 -7.80 -1.53 -7.51
N TYR A 130 -6.80 -2.41 -7.38
CA TYR A 130 -6.09 -2.96 -8.54
C TYR A 130 -6.99 -3.85 -9.41
N SER A 131 -7.88 -4.64 -8.80
CA SER A 131 -8.92 -5.40 -9.52
C SER A 131 -9.83 -4.49 -10.33
N LEU A 132 -10.25 -3.34 -9.77
CA LEU A 132 -11.04 -2.34 -10.50
C LEU A 132 -10.27 -1.73 -11.67
N ALA A 133 -8.96 -1.53 -11.51
CA ALA A 133 -8.11 -0.97 -12.55
C ALA A 133 -7.90 -1.90 -13.74
N THR A 134 -7.80 -3.21 -13.47
CA THR A 134 -7.44 -4.23 -14.47
C THR A 134 -8.62 -5.05 -14.98
N GLY A 135 -9.72 -5.12 -14.21
CA GLY A 135 -10.81 -6.05 -14.44
C GLY A 135 -10.48 -7.50 -14.03
N ASP A 136 -9.31 -7.76 -13.46
CA ASP A 136 -8.89 -9.10 -13.04
C ASP A 136 -9.56 -9.49 -11.72
N LYS A 137 -10.47 -10.47 -11.79
CA LYS A 137 -11.26 -10.97 -10.66
C LYS A 137 -10.41 -11.68 -9.60
N HIS A 138 -9.24 -12.22 -9.97
CA HIS A 138 -8.31 -12.83 -9.03
C HIS A 138 -7.99 -11.87 -7.86
N TYR A 139 -7.71 -10.60 -8.16
CA TYR A 139 -7.42 -9.62 -7.12
C TYR A 139 -8.63 -9.23 -6.28
N ALA A 140 -9.85 -9.27 -6.83
CA ALA A 140 -11.08 -9.08 -6.04
C ALA A 140 -11.27 -10.23 -5.04
N GLU A 141 -11.09 -11.47 -5.48
CA GLU A 141 -11.17 -12.66 -4.61
C GLU A 141 -10.08 -12.61 -3.52
N ARG A 142 -8.88 -12.21 -3.89
CA ARG A 142 -7.77 -12.06 -2.95
C ARG A 142 -8.02 -10.95 -1.92
N ALA A 143 -8.60 -9.83 -2.32
CA ALA A 143 -9.02 -8.76 -1.42
C ALA A 143 -10.02 -9.25 -0.37
N LEU A 144 -11.04 -10.01 -0.79
CA LEU A 144 -12.03 -10.60 0.11
C LEU A 144 -11.40 -11.61 1.05
N GLN A 145 -10.50 -12.47 0.57
CA GLN A 145 -9.77 -13.42 1.40
C GLN A 145 -9.00 -12.73 2.52
N VAL A 146 -8.19 -11.72 2.17
CA VAL A 146 -7.39 -10.96 3.16
C VAL A 146 -8.29 -10.22 4.15
N PHE A 147 -9.40 -9.66 3.69
CA PHE A 147 -10.39 -9.01 4.56
C PHE A 147 -10.99 -9.98 5.57
N HIS A 148 -11.41 -11.16 5.12
CA HIS A 148 -11.97 -12.19 6.01
C HIS A 148 -10.92 -12.73 6.98
N ASP A 149 -9.68 -12.90 6.55
CA ASP A 149 -8.58 -13.29 7.43
C ASP A 149 -8.34 -12.24 8.51
N ALA A 150 -8.31 -10.95 8.17
CA ALA A 150 -8.19 -9.87 9.14
C ALA A 150 -9.32 -9.88 10.18
N GLN A 151 -10.57 -10.10 9.73
CA GLN A 151 -11.71 -10.26 10.65
C GLN A 151 -11.56 -11.48 11.55
N ARG A 152 -11.13 -12.62 11.02
CA ARG A 152 -10.85 -13.84 11.77
C ARG A 152 -9.79 -13.62 12.83
N PHE A 153 -8.68 -12.94 12.50
CA PHE A 153 -7.60 -12.63 13.45
C PHE A 153 -8.07 -11.77 14.61
N LEU A 154 -8.92 -10.77 14.33
CA LEU A 154 -9.49 -9.89 15.35
C LEU A 154 -10.51 -10.61 16.25
N SER A 155 -11.25 -11.56 15.72
CA SER A 155 -12.33 -12.25 16.45
C SER A 155 -11.88 -13.54 17.15
N THR A 156 -10.68 -14.06 16.84
CA THR A 156 -10.18 -15.31 17.44
C THR A 156 -9.45 -15.00 18.76
N PRO A 157 -9.99 -15.44 19.92
CA PRO A 157 -9.35 -15.20 21.21
C PRO A 157 -7.91 -15.75 21.24
N GLY A 158 -6.96 -14.91 21.66
CA GLY A 158 -5.55 -15.30 21.82
C GLY A 158 -4.75 -15.39 20.52
N PHE A 159 -5.35 -15.17 19.34
CA PHE A 159 -4.60 -15.15 18.07
C PHE A 159 -3.67 -13.94 18.00
N LEU A 160 -4.18 -12.77 18.30
CA LEU A 160 -3.36 -11.56 18.43
C LEU A 160 -2.95 -11.36 19.89
N PRO A 161 -1.68 -11.05 20.18
CA PRO A 161 -1.24 -10.72 21.52
C PRO A 161 -2.04 -9.55 22.12
N ALA A 162 -2.24 -9.55 23.43
CA ALA A 162 -2.93 -8.46 24.12
C ALA A 162 -2.22 -7.12 23.86
N LYS A 163 -3.00 -6.04 23.75
CA LYS A 163 -2.47 -4.67 23.55
C LYS A 163 -1.72 -4.18 24.80
N TYR A 164 -2.18 -4.60 25.95
CA TYR A 164 -1.59 -4.29 27.25
C TYR A 164 -1.43 -5.60 28.02
N GLU A 165 -0.29 -5.74 28.71
CA GLU A 165 -0.15 -6.81 29.69
C GLU A 165 -0.97 -6.44 30.93
N PRO A 166 -1.68 -7.41 31.56
CA PRO A 166 -2.29 -7.18 32.87
C PRO A 166 -1.18 -6.83 33.87
N THR A 167 -1.31 -5.71 34.56
CA THR A 167 -0.43 -5.33 35.67
C THR A 167 -0.82 -6.12 36.92
#